data_da5a248834bc5326e0f5e6829cb0c838
#
_entry.id   da5a248834bc5326e0f5e6829cb0c838
#
_cell.length_a   1.000
_cell.length_b   1.000
_cell.length_c   1.000
_cell.angle_alpha   90.00
_cell.angle_beta   90.00
_cell.angle_gamma   90.00
#
_symmetry.space_group_name_H-M   'P 1'
#
loop_
_entity.id
_entity.type
_entity.pdbx_description
1 polymer ?
#
loop_
_entity_poly.entity_id
_entity_poly.type
_entity_poly.pdbx_seq_one_letter_code
_entity_poly.pdbx_strand_id
1 'polypeptide(L)'
;MNARGGDTASIVIVGGGLEGVATAWALGQRGVTDVVVCERDTVGAGMTGKSSGIVRCHYGVSSLAAMAATGLEVFEKAEEIFGTDIGFRQTGYVVGVGSANVDNLRKSLAAQREVGVQTEEIDRSVVAELWPAADLDPFAAFGWEERGGYGDAYQTAQAFAASARAAGIRIRQSTAVTELLVDGEKVTGVQLADGSTISADTVVVATGVWTRPFLAAHGIDVPIEVHREQIVMIHPGIELGAVPVFSDLVSLQYVRPDVRGEILFGNSDLAELEGADPDNYLNRADERFLDLTVDKVGTRFPAFTDAAITSSYAGCYDVTPDWNPIISAGPLDGLVIAAGFSGHGFKISPAVGRLVADIVIDGHSTDPRVPETDFRLSRFAEGDPLSTRFPYVGAGEMR
;
A
#
# COMPACT_ATOMS: atom_id res chain seq x y z
N MET A 1 33.64 -1.18 -34.00
CA MET A 1 32.48 -1.47 -33.15
C MET A 1 32.95 -1.26 -31.71
N ASN A 2 32.65 -0.10 -31.15
CA ASN A 2 32.94 0.13 -29.74
C ASN A 2 31.94 -0.69 -28.94
N ALA A 3 32.41 -1.67 -28.17
CA ALA A 3 31.66 -2.28 -27.12
C ALA A 3 31.24 -1.13 -26.19
N ARG A 4 29.95 -0.76 -26.19
CA ARG A 4 29.40 0.10 -25.13
C ARG A 4 29.59 -0.69 -23.83
N GLY A 5 30.53 -0.24 -23.00
CA GLY A 5 30.68 -0.80 -21.67
C GLY A 5 29.30 -0.77 -21.00
N GLY A 6 28.80 -1.94 -20.62
CA GLY A 6 27.54 -2.04 -19.90
C GLY A 6 27.59 -1.18 -18.64
N ASP A 7 26.47 -0.56 -18.29
CA ASP A 7 26.36 0.13 -17.00
C ASP A 7 26.37 -0.89 -15.86
N THR A 8 26.83 -0.50 -14.68
CA THR A 8 26.95 -1.40 -13.53
C THR A 8 26.37 -0.75 -12.26
N ALA A 9 25.83 -1.57 -11.40
CA ALA A 9 25.41 -1.23 -10.04
C ALA A 9 25.52 -2.46 -9.15
N SER A 10 25.72 -2.31 -7.87
CA SER A 10 25.60 -3.43 -6.93
C SER A 10 24.16 -3.94 -6.86
N ILE A 11 23.19 -3.01 -6.89
CA ILE A 11 21.76 -3.30 -6.80
C ILE A 11 21.00 -2.56 -7.91
N VAL A 12 20.11 -3.28 -8.59
CA VAL A 12 19.10 -2.69 -9.47
C VAL A 12 17.72 -2.87 -8.84
N ILE A 13 16.95 -1.79 -8.75
CA ILE A 13 15.54 -1.82 -8.36
C ILE A 13 14.70 -1.59 -9.61
N VAL A 14 13.85 -2.55 -9.95
CA VAL A 14 12.93 -2.48 -11.10
C VAL A 14 11.57 -1.99 -10.61
N GLY A 15 11.22 -0.77 -11.03
CA GLY A 15 10.02 -0.04 -10.64
C GLY A 15 10.31 1.13 -9.71
N GLY A 16 9.88 2.32 -10.13
CA GLY A 16 9.96 3.58 -9.36
C GLY A 16 8.61 3.94 -8.72
N GLY A 17 7.78 2.95 -8.44
CA GLY A 17 6.61 3.08 -7.59
C GLY A 17 7.01 3.30 -6.13
N LEU A 18 6.02 3.46 -5.27
CA LEU A 18 6.23 3.79 -3.85
C LEU A 18 7.21 2.83 -3.17
N GLU A 19 7.04 1.52 -3.37
CA GLU A 19 7.86 0.51 -2.72
C GLU A 19 9.31 0.49 -3.23
N GLY A 20 9.49 0.70 -4.54
CA GLY A 20 10.83 0.76 -5.11
C GLY A 20 11.63 1.97 -4.63
N VAL A 21 11.00 3.16 -4.54
CA VAL A 21 11.70 4.36 -4.02
C VAL A 21 11.84 4.35 -2.51
N ALA A 22 10.91 3.73 -1.75
CA ALA A 22 11.07 3.49 -0.32
C ALA A 22 12.25 2.54 -0.04
N THR A 23 12.42 1.50 -0.87
CA THR A 23 13.58 0.60 -0.82
C THR A 23 14.88 1.37 -1.10
N ALA A 24 14.90 2.19 -2.14
CA ALA A 24 16.07 3.02 -2.45
C ALA A 24 16.41 3.99 -1.31
N TRP A 25 15.41 4.63 -0.73
CA TRP A 25 15.58 5.48 0.44
C TRP A 25 16.17 4.71 1.63
N ALA A 26 15.62 3.55 1.97
CA ALA A 26 16.09 2.74 3.09
C ALA A 26 17.52 2.22 2.90
N LEU A 27 17.90 1.80 1.68
CA LEU A 27 19.27 1.45 1.32
C LEU A 27 20.21 2.64 1.51
N GLY A 28 19.81 3.83 1.05
CA GLY A 28 20.57 5.06 1.25
C GLY A 28 20.78 5.40 2.73
N GLN A 29 19.77 5.20 3.58
CA GLN A 29 19.88 5.38 5.03
C GLN A 29 20.89 4.39 5.67
N ARG A 30 21.09 3.23 5.06
CA ARG A 30 22.09 2.22 5.46
C ARG A 30 23.45 2.44 4.81
N GLY A 31 23.65 3.54 4.05
CA GLY A 31 24.90 3.86 3.36
C GLY A 31 25.17 3.04 2.08
N VAL A 32 24.19 2.29 1.61
CA VAL A 32 24.28 1.54 0.34
C VAL A 32 23.81 2.43 -0.79
N THR A 33 24.76 2.95 -1.60
CA THR A 33 24.50 3.99 -2.60
C THR A 33 24.77 3.57 -4.04
N ASP A 34 25.51 2.47 -4.28
CA ASP A 34 25.67 1.92 -5.62
C ASP A 34 24.42 1.15 -6.06
N VAL A 35 23.33 1.90 -6.19
CA VAL A 35 21.98 1.46 -6.51
C VAL A 35 21.47 2.22 -7.72
N VAL A 36 20.75 1.52 -8.60
CA VAL A 36 20.01 2.12 -9.71
C VAL A 36 18.55 1.72 -9.60
N VAL A 37 17.65 2.70 -9.54
CA VAL A 37 16.22 2.49 -9.74
C VAL A 37 15.91 2.72 -11.22
N CYS A 38 15.25 1.76 -11.87
CA CYS A 38 14.77 1.87 -13.24
C CYS A 38 13.24 1.99 -13.22
N GLU A 39 12.73 3.12 -13.72
CA GLU A 39 11.30 3.41 -13.84
C GLU A 39 10.95 3.66 -15.30
N ARG A 40 9.93 2.95 -15.81
CA ARG A 40 9.54 3.04 -17.22
C ARG A 40 8.98 4.42 -17.61
N ASP A 41 8.31 5.08 -16.68
CA ASP A 41 7.73 6.40 -16.86
C ASP A 41 8.39 7.43 -15.93
N THR A 42 7.62 7.96 -14.99
CA THR A 42 8.07 8.85 -13.92
C THR A 42 7.80 8.22 -12.55
N VAL A 43 8.57 8.60 -11.55
CA VAL A 43 8.39 8.13 -10.18
C VAL A 43 6.94 8.29 -9.74
N GLY A 44 6.32 7.20 -9.27
CA GLY A 44 4.96 7.20 -8.77
C GLY A 44 3.85 7.25 -9.83
N ALA A 45 4.17 7.18 -11.12
CA ALA A 45 3.19 7.28 -12.22
C ALA A 45 2.22 6.10 -12.30
N GLY A 46 2.59 4.94 -11.77
CA GLY A 46 1.75 3.74 -11.77
C GLY A 46 0.62 3.80 -10.74
N MET A 47 0.37 2.66 -10.07
CA MET A 47 -0.73 2.54 -9.10
C MET A 47 -0.51 3.36 -7.83
N THR A 48 0.72 3.79 -7.55
CA THR A 48 1.05 4.74 -6.47
C THR A 48 0.19 6.00 -6.53
N GLY A 49 0.07 6.63 -7.69
CA GLY A 49 -0.74 7.84 -7.91
C GLY A 49 -2.26 7.61 -7.85
N LYS A 50 -2.71 6.36 -7.68
CA LYS A 50 -4.12 5.97 -7.58
C LYS A 50 -4.54 5.61 -6.15
N SER A 51 -3.64 5.70 -5.18
CA SER A 51 -3.92 5.36 -3.79
C SER A 51 -5.00 6.26 -3.17
N SER A 52 -5.87 5.69 -2.33
CA SER A 52 -6.78 6.46 -1.48
C SER A 52 -6.05 7.27 -0.40
N GLY A 53 -4.79 6.96 -0.15
CA GLY A 53 -3.92 7.69 0.79
C GLY A 53 -4.24 7.46 2.27
N ILE A 54 -5.04 6.47 2.65
CA ILE A 54 -5.40 6.22 4.05
C ILE A 54 -4.19 5.71 4.82
N VAL A 55 -3.92 6.35 5.97
CA VAL A 55 -2.89 5.98 6.94
C VAL A 55 -3.57 5.49 8.21
N ARG A 56 -3.50 4.19 8.47
CA ARG A 56 -4.04 3.50 9.64
C ARG A 56 -3.15 2.34 10.02
N CYS A 57 -3.20 1.92 11.28
CA CYS A 57 -2.49 0.75 11.80
C CYS A 57 -3.42 -0.43 12.12
N HIS A 58 -4.72 -0.29 11.87
CA HIS A 58 -5.73 -1.32 12.14
C HIS A 58 -5.57 -2.49 11.16
N TYR A 59 -4.89 -3.53 11.60
CA TYR A 59 -4.65 -4.78 10.88
C TYR A 59 -4.86 -5.99 11.79
N GLY A 60 -5.42 -7.05 11.24
CA GLY A 60 -5.56 -8.33 11.93
C GLY A 60 -4.26 -9.16 11.97
N VAL A 61 -3.29 -8.83 11.11
CA VAL A 61 -1.95 -9.43 11.06
C VAL A 61 -0.99 -8.54 11.84
N SER A 62 -0.37 -9.08 12.90
CA SER A 62 0.46 -8.30 13.83
C SER A 62 1.69 -7.67 13.16
N SER A 63 2.34 -8.36 12.23
CA SER A 63 3.47 -7.81 11.48
C SER A 63 3.06 -6.66 10.56
N LEU A 64 1.89 -6.70 9.93
CA LEU A 64 1.36 -5.56 9.17
C LEU A 64 1.02 -4.37 10.07
N ALA A 65 0.43 -4.62 11.26
CA ALA A 65 0.18 -3.56 12.23
C ALA A 65 1.48 -2.88 12.69
N ALA A 66 2.54 -3.66 12.94
CA ALA A 66 3.86 -3.17 13.26
C ALA A 66 4.49 -2.35 12.11
N MET A 67 4.37 -2.84 10.87
CA MET A 67 4.82 -2.10 9.68
C MET A 67 4.09 -0.76 9.53
N ALA A 68 2.77 -0.75 9.74
CA ALA A 68 1.98 0.47 9.66
C ALA A 68 2.33 1.46 10.77
N ALA A 69 2.57 0.99 12.01
CA ALA A 69 3.04 1.83 13.11
C ALA A 69 4.41 2.47 12.79
N THR A 70 5.33 1.69 12.22
CA THR A 70 6.64 2.18 11.74
C THR A 70 6.47 3.20 10.61
N GLY A 71 5.53 2.96 9.69
CA GLY A 71 5.20 3.88 8.62
C GLY A 71 4.64 5.20 9.15
N LEU A 72 3.69 5.14 10.08
CA LEU A 72 3.07 6.29 10.69
C LEU A 72 4.10 7.23 11.35
N GLU A 73 5.10 6.68 12.04
CA GLU A 73 6.20 7.48 12.62
C GLU A 73 6.98 8.26 11.55
N VAL A 74 7.16 7.69 10.36
CA VAL A 74 7.83 8.36 9.24
C VAL A 74 6.93 9.45 8.65
N PHE A 75 5.63 9.21 8.52
CA PHE A 75 4.67 10.20 8.03
C PHE A 75 4.57 11.41 8.96
N GLU A 76 4.51 11.19 10.27
CA GLU A 76 4.47 12.27 11.27
C GLU A 76 5.73 13.14 11.27
N LYS A 77 6.88 12.54 11.00
CA LYS A 77 8.19 13.21 10.98
C LYS A 77 8.68 13.55 9.57
N ALA A 78 7.76 13.60 8.59
CA ALA A 78 8.15 13.74 7.18
C ALA A 78 8.96 15.02 6.91
N GLU A 79 8.59 16.15 7.50
CA GLU A 79 9.36 17.41 7.34
C GLU A 79 10.78 17.29 7.92
N GLU A 80 10.95 16.58 9.04
CA GLU A 80 12.27 16.34 9.64
C GLU A 80 13.09 15.38 8.77
N ILE A 81 12.47 14.31 8.25
CA ILE A 81 13.15 13.25 7.52
C ILE A 81 13.45 13.65 6.08
N PHE A 82 12.52 14.33 5.40
CA PHE A 82 12.58 14.61 3.97
C PHE A 82 12.79 16.09 3.65
N GLY A 83 12.62 16.99 4.65
CA GLY A 83 12.69 18.43 4.45
C GLY A 83 11.49 19.01 3.67
N THR A 84 10.39 18.25 3.56
CA THR A 84 9.18 18.65 2.82
C THR A 84 7.93 18.01 3.40
N ASP A 85 6.78 18.70 3.23
CA ASP A 85 5.46 18.11 3.48
C ASP A 85 5.19 17.04 2.41
N ILE A 86 4.70 15.89 2.84
CA ILE A 86 4.26 14.76 2.00
C ILE A 86 2.74 14.63 1.91
N GLY A 87 2.02 15.67 2.32
CA GLY A 87 0.56 15.71 2.31
C GLY A 87 -0.09 14.88 3.41
N PHE A 88 0.64 14.44 4.45
CA PHE A 88 0.04 13.75 5.58
C PHE A 88 -0.80 14.70 6.43
N ARG A 89 -2.04 14.28 6.71
CA ARG A 89 -2.99 14.98 7.56
C ARG A 89 -3.48 14.02 8.63
N GLN A 90 -3.05 14.25 9.86
CA GLN A 90 -3.51 13.51 11.02
C GLN A 90 -4.93 13.97 11.37
N THR A 91 -5.92 13.19 10.94
CA THR A 91 -7.34 13.46 11.20
C THR A 91 -7.95 12.41 12.12
N GLY A 92 -7.20 11.38 12.47
CA GLY A 92 -7.68 10.20 13.15
C GLY A 92 -8.27 9.17 12.18
N TYR A 93 -8.48 7.95 12.71
CA TYR A 93 -9.10 6.84 12.01
C TYR A 93 -10.08 6.13 12.94
N VAL A 94 -11.31 5.98 12.49
CA VAL A 94 -12.37 5.21 13.16
C VAL A 94 -12.66 3.95 12.36
N VAL A 95 -12.81 2.83 13.04
CA VAL A 95 -13.39 1.60 12.48
C VAL A 95 -14.64 1.22 13.26
N GLY A 96 -15.77 1.05 12.55
CA GLY A 96 -17.04 0.64 13.15
C GLY A 96 -17.40 -0.79 12.76
N VAL A 97 -17.81 -1.60 13.76
CA VAL A 97 -18.21 -3.01 13.57
C VAL A 97 -19.62 -3.29 14.09
N GLY A 98 -20.31 -4.24 13.44
CA GLY A 98 -21.57 -4.79 13.92
C GLY A 98 -21.41 -5.73 15.11
N SER A 99 -22.53 -6.16 15.70
CA SER A 99 -22.57 -6.97 16.93
C SER A 99 -21.80 -8.29 16.86
N ALA A 100 -21.75 -8.93 15.69
CA ALA A 100 -21.02 -10.18 15.49
C ALA A 100 -19.49 -10.02 15.63
N ASN A 101 -18.98 -8.80 15.50
CA ASN A 101 -17.54 -8.53 15.41
C ASN A 101 -16.97 -7.81 16.65
N VAL A 102 -17.76 -7.54 17.68
CA VAL A 102 -17.33 -6.78 18.89
C VAL A 102 -16.15 -7.46 19.60
N ASP A 103 -16.24 -8.76 19.84
CA ASP A 103 -15.19 -9.50 20.54
C ASP A 103 -13.89 -9.57 19.69
N ASN A 104 -14.03 -9.71 18.38
CA ASN A 104 -12.87 -9.73 17.49
C ASN A 104 -12.23 -8.34 17.36
N LEU A 105 -13.01 -7.26 17.37
CA LEU A 105 -12.48 -5.90 17.47
C LEU A 105 -11.61 -5.73 18.73
N ARG A 106 -12.14 -6.07 19.90
CA ARG A 106 -11.41 -5.94 21.16
C ARG A 106 -10.11 -6.74 21.20
N LYS A 107 -10.14 -7.97 20.67
CA LYS A 107 -8.94 -8.81 20.53
C LYS A 107 -7.93 -8.23 19.54
N SER A 108 -8.41 -7.71 18.39
CA SER A 108 -7.56 -7.04 17.41
C SER A 108 -6.89 -5.80 18.01
N LEU A 109 -7.64 -4.92 18.68
CA LEU A 109 -7.09 -3.74 19.34
C LEU A 109 -6.05 -4.12 20.40
N ALA A 110 -6.27 -5.21 21.16
CA ALA A 110 -5.29 -5.71 22.13
C ALA A 110 -4.00 -6.17 21.45
N ALA A 111 -4.11 -6.99 20.39
CA ALA A 111 -2.95 -7.48 19.64
C ALA A 111 -2.16 -6.36 18.96
N GLN A 112 -2.84 -5.35 18.45
CA GLN A 112 -2.22 -4.17 17.84
C GLN A 112 -1.41 -3.37 18.87
N ARG A 113 -1.91 -3.22 20.11
CA ARG A 113 -1.15 -2.58 21.20
C ARG A 113 0.11 -3.34 21.57
N GLU A 114 0.12 -4.69 21.48
CA GLU A 114 1.30 -5.51 21.75
C GLU A 114 2.47 -5.20 20.80
N VAL A 115 2.18 -4.75 19.58
CA VAL A 115 3.20 -4.37 18.59
C VAL A 115 3.45 -2.86 18.51
N GLY A 116 2.89 -2.08 19.44
CA GLY A 116 3.16 -0.65 19.60
C GLY A 116 2.15 0.30 18.95
N VAL A 117 1.03 -0.21 18.41
CA VAL A 117 -0.04 0.65 17.89
C VAL A 117 -0.80 1.34 19.03
N GLN A 118 -0.99 2.64 18.92
CA GLN A 118 -1.84 3.41 19.83
C GLN A 118 -3.28 3.37 19.32
N THR A 119 -4.07 2.47 19.89
CA THR A 119 -5.48 2.25 19.51
C THR A 119 -6.33 1.90 20.73
N GLU A 120 -7.59 2.28 20.71
CA GLU A 120 -8.55 2.04 21.78
C GLU A 120 -9.97 1.83 21.27
N GLU A 121 -10.83 1.25 22.12
CA GLU A 121 -12.29 1.23 21.89
C GLU A 121 -12.85 2.55 22.41
N ILE A 122 -13.72 3.22 21.63
CA ILE A 122 -14.39 4.47 21.99
C ILE A 122 -15.91 4.31 21.96
N ASP A 123 -16.58 5.15 22.77
CA ASP A 123 -18.03 5.15 22.86
C ASP A 123 -18.68 5.74 21.60
N ARG A 124 -19.90 5.27 21.29
CA ARG A 124 -20.73 5.80 20.19
C ARG A 124 -20.93 7.32 20.28
N SER A 125 -21.06 7.89 21.48
CA SER A 125 -21.21 9.33 21.69
C SER A 125 -20.01 10.12 21.19
N VAL A 126 -18.79 9.60 21.37
CA VAL A 126 -17.56 10.20 20.84
C VAL A 126 -17.57 10.15 19.31
N VAL A 127 -17.95 9.00 18.74
CA VAL A 127 -18.03 8.90 17.25
C VAL A 127 -19.11 9.84 16.68
N ALA A 128 -20.24 10.04 17.39
CA ALA A 128 -21.27 10.99 16.99
C ALA A 128 -20.79 12.45 16.97
N GLU A 129 -19.83 12.80 17.85
CA GLU A 129 -19.16 14.11 17.83
C GLU A 129 -18.16 14.20 16.68
N LEU A 130 -17.41 13.13 16.38
CA LEU A 130 -16.44 13.06 15.30
C LEU A 130 -17.09 13.03 13.90
N TRP A 131 -18.22 12.31 13.77
CA TRP A 131 -19.00 12.15 12.54
C TRP A 131 -20.49 12.49 12.77
N PRO A 132 -20.86 13.77 12.95
CA PRO A 132 -22.25 14.16 13.26
C PRO A 132 -23.26 13.81 12.16
N ALA A 133 -22.77 13.66 10.91
CA ALA A 133 -23.60 13.34 9.75
C ALA A 133 -23.86 11.83 9.57
N ALA A 134 -23.16 10.97 10.32
CA ALA A 134 -23.24 9.51 10.14
C ALA A 134 -24.40 8.90 10.93
N ASP A 135 -25.13 7.99 10.28
CA ASP A 135 -26.00 7.05 10.99
C ASP A 135 -25.14 5.98 11.67
N LEU A 136 -25.13 5.95 12.99
CA LEU A 136 -24.34 5.03 13.80
C LEU A 136 -25.13 3.84 14.33
N ASP A 137 -26.44 3.76 14.09
CA ASP A 137 -27.32 2.72 14.67
C ASP A 137 -26.88 1.27 14.33
N PRO A 138 -26.39 0.97 13.12
CA PRO A 138 -25.96 -0.38 12.78
C PRO A 138 -24.71 -0.88 13.49
N PHE A 139 -23.92 0.03 14.13
CA PHE A 139 -22.67 -0.35 14.78
C PHE A 139 -22.89 -0.72 16.25
N ALA A 140 -22.09 -1.68 16.73
CA ALA A 140 -22.09 -2.13 18.11
C ALA A 140 -20.84 -1.72 18.89
N ALA A 141 -19.71 -1.50 18.20
CA ALA A 141 -18.46 -1.04 18.80
C ALA A 141 -17.60 -0.29 17.76
N PHE A 142 -16.69 0.53 18.29
CA PHE A 142 -15.78 1.35 17.47
C PHE A 142 -14.34 1.27 17.99
N GLY A 143 -13.39 1.10 17.06
CA GLY A 143 -11.96 1.28 17.33
C GLY A 143 -11.51 2.68 16.86
N TRP A 144 -10.55 3.24 17.56
CA TRP A 144 -10.03 4.57 17.35
C TRP A 144 -8.49 4.59 17.30
N GLU A 145 -7.95 5.31 16.33
CA GLU A 145 -6.53 5.64 16.21
C GLU A 145 -6.40 7.16 16.02
N GLU A 146 -6.04 7.88 17.08
CA GLU A 146 -5.88 9.35 17.04
C GLU A 146 -4.81 9.80 16.05
N ARG A 147 -3.74 9.02 15.92
CA ARG A 147 -2.60 9.31 15.06
C ARG A 147 -2.85 8.98 13.59
N GLY A 148 -3.91 8.23 13.27
CA GLY A 148 -4.31 7.89 11.91
C GLY A 148 -4.71 9.12 11.08
N GLY A 149 -4.98 8.90 9.80
CA GLY A 149 -5.39 9.97 8.90
C GLY A 149 -5.21 9.58 7.44
N TYR A 150 -4.75 10.53 6.63
CA TYR A 150 -4.48 10.28 5.21
C TYR A 150 -3.30 11.11 4.72
N GLY A 151 -2.72 10.70 3.59
CA GLY A 151 -1.59 11.37 2.96
C GLY A 151 -1.66 11.29 1.43
N ASP A 152 -0.66 11.84 0.79
CA ASP A 152 -0.50 11.83 -0.67
C ASP A 152 0.61 10.84 -1.05
N ALA A 153 0.23 9.70 -1.64
CA ALA A 153 1.16 8.66 -2.01
C ALA A 153 2.15 9.09 -3.12
N TYR A 154 1.71 9.99 -4.03
CA TYR A 154 2.60 10.52 -5.05
C TYR A 154 3.64 11.45 -4.45
N GLN A 155 3.24 12.40 -3.60
CA GLN A 155 4.19 13.29 -2.90
C GLN A 155 5.15 12.49 -2.01
N THR A 156 4.65 11.46 -1.33
CA THR A 156 5.48 10.55 -0.52
C THR A 156 6.53 9.84 -1.38
N ALA A 157 6.14 9.31 -2.54
CA ALA A 157 7.08 8.67 -3.47
C ALA A 157 8.14 9.66 -4.00
N GLN A 158 7.75 10.93 -4.29
CA GLN A 158 8.70 11.96 -4.68
C GLN A 158 9.69 12.30 -3.56
N ALA A 159 9.23 12.35 -2.30
CA ALA A 159 10.09 12.61 -1.14
C ALA A 159 11.11 11.48 -0.91
N PHE A 160 10.68 10.21 -0.99
CA PHE A 160 11.60 9.06 -0.97
C PHE A 160 12.63 9.14 -2.09
N ALA A 161 12.19 9.41 -3.32
CA ALA A 161 13.07 9.51 -4.47
C ALA A 161 14.08 10.66 -4.35
N ALA A 162 13.64 11.80 -3.83
CA ALA A 162 14.52 12.96 -3.59
C ALA A 162 15.58 12.62 -2.54
N SER A 163 15.17 11.98 -1.43
CA SER A 163 16.09 11.55 -0.37
C SER A 163 17.08 10.49 -0.86
N ALA A 164 16.64 9.53 -1.65
CA ALA A 164 17.52 8.53 -2.27
C ALA A 164 18.56 9.18 -3.20
N ARG A 165 18.14 10.16 -4.04
CA ARG A 165 19.08 10.92 -4.89
C ARG A 165 20.08 11.73 -4.07
N ALA A 166 19.63 12.34 -2.99
CA ALA A 166 20.52 13.09 -2.09
C ALA A 166 21.59 12.19 -1.43
N ALA A 167 21.26 10.91 -1.20
CA ALA A 167 22.21 9.90 -0.75
C ALA A 167 23.16 9.38 -1.87
N GLY A 168 22.97 9.77 -3.13
CA GLY A 168 23.79 9.38 -4.27
C GLY A 168 23.24 8.24 -5.12
N ILE A 169 22.03 7.74 -4.83
CA ILE A 169 21.36 6.69 -5.60
C ILE A 169 20.87 7.23 -6.94
N ARG A 170 21.09 6.49 -8.00
CA ARG A 170 20.67 6.84 -9.37
C ARG A 170 19.23 6.42 -9.59
N ILE A 171 18.34 7.35 -9.94
CA ILE A 171 16.96 7.06 -10.34
C ILE A 171 16.78 7.44 -11.79
N ARG A 172 16.59 6.43 -12.64
CA ARG A 172 16.42 6.54 -14.08
C ARG A 172 14.93 6.44 -14.43
N GLN A 173 14.33 7.54 -14.78
CA GLN A 173 13.00 7.62 -15.33
C GLN A 173 13.03 7.38 -16.84
N SER A 174 11.89 7.08 -17.44
CA SER A 174 11.78 6.71 -18.87
C SER A 174 12.75 5.58 -19.26
N THR A 175 12.96 4.64 -18.31
CA THR A 175 13.91 3.53 -18.43
C THR A 175 13.22 2.23 -18.08
N ALA A 176 12.61 1.61 -19.08
CA ALA A 176 11.90 0.35 -18.90
C ALA A 176 12.88 -0.83 -18.87
N VAL A 177 12.77 -1.68 -17.85
CA VAL A 177 13.41 -2.99 -17.79
C VAL A 177 12.50 -4.00 -18.48
N THR A 178 13.04 -4.80 -19.37
CA THR A 178 12.29 -5.82 -20.14
C THR A 178 12.56 -7.23 -19.66
N GLU A 179 13.76 -7.51 -19.15
CA GLU A 179 14.17 -8.86 -18.76
C GLU A 179 15.15 -8.83 -17.58
N LEU A 180 15.15 -9.90 -16.77
CA LEU A 180 16.26 -10.25 -15.88
C LEU A 180 17.38 -10.91 -16.70
N LEU A 181 18.62 -10.56 -16.44
CA LEU A 181 19.77 -11.31 -16.93
C LEU A 181 20.12 -12.39 -15.89
N VAL A 182 20.14 -13.64 -16.33
CA VAL A 182 20.33 -14.79 -15.45
C VAL A 182 21.48 -15.66 -15.99
N ASP A 183 22.36 -16.11 -15.10
CA ASP A 183 23.39 -17.11 -15.39
C ASP A 183 23.23 -18.27 -14.40
N GLY A 184 22.80 -19.43 -14.91
CA GLY A 184 22.40 -20.56 -14.08
C GLY A 184 21.21 -20.22 -13.15
N GLU A 185 21.42 -20.25 -11.86
CA GLU A 185 20.42 -19.93 -10.83
C GLU A 185 20.65 -18.54 -10.20
N LYS A 186 21.46 -17.68 -10.81
CA LYS A 186 21.83 -16.37 -10.29
C LYS A 186 21.40 -15.25 -11.24
N VAL A 187 20.80 -14.16 -10.70
CA VAL A 187 20.63 -12.92 -11.46
C VAL A 187 21.99 -12.23 -11.63
N THR A 188 22.22 -11.63 -12.80
CA THR A 188 23.46 -10.92 -13.14
C THR A 188 23.20 -9.49 -13.59
N GLY A 189 21.93 -9.05 -13.57
CA GLY A 189 21.52 -7.72 -13.95
C GLY A 189 20.17 -7.69 -14.67
N VAL A 190 19.97 -6.66 -15.46
CA VAL A 190 18.73 -6.42 -16.22
C VAL A 190 19.01 -5.95 -17.64
N GLN A 191 18.10 -6.26 -18.56
CA GLN A 191 18.05 -5.69 -19.90
C GLN A 191 17.02 -4.55 -19.97
N LEU A 192 17.38 -3.46 -20.62
CA LEU A 192 16.52 -2.31 -20.85
C LEU A 192 15.84 -2.39 -22.22
N ALA A 193 14.74 -1.66 -22.38
CA ALA A 193 13.96 -1.64 -23.62
C ALA A 193 14.74 -1.11 -24.83
N ASP A 194 15.81 -0.33 -24.64
CA ASP A 194 16.69 0.15 -25.70
C ASP A 194 17.77 -0.88 -26.12
N GLY A 195 17.74 -2.08 -25.51
CA GLY A 195 18.69 -3.16 -25.73
C GLY A 195 20.01 -3.04 -24.95
N SER A 196 20.20 -1.97 -24.16
CA SER A 196 21.33 -1.86 -23.24
C SER A 196 21.10 -2.70 -21.97
N THR A 197 22.14 -2.91 -21.17
CA THR A 197 22.10 -3.73 -19.97
C THR A 197 22.69 -2.99 -18.77
N ILE A 198 22.23 -3.35 -17.58
CA ILE A 198 22.84 -2.96 -16.32
C ILE A 198 23.22 -4.26 -15.60
N SER A 199 24.52 -4.48 -15.38
CA SER A 199 24.98 -5.61 -14.58
C SER A 199 24.80 -5.32 -13.10
N ALA A 200 24.31 -6.30 -12.35
CA ALA A 200 24.12 -6.16 -10.90
C ALA A 200 24.18 -7.52 -10.20
N ASP A 201 24.65 -7.52 -8.96
CA ASP A 201 24.66 -8.73 -8.11
C ASP A 201 23.29 -9.00 -7.48
N THR A 202 22.48 -7.94 -7.29
CA THR A 202 21.14 -8.03 -6.73
C THR A 202 20.13 -7.26 -7.58
N VAL A 203 18.97 -7.87 -7.82
CA VAL A 203 17.84 -7.22 -8.49
C VAL A 203 16.61 -7.29 -7.58
N VAL A 204 16.07 -6.13 -7.23
CA VAL A 204 14.80 -6.00 -6.50
C VAL A 204 13.69 -5.74 -7.51
N VAL A 205 12.68 -6.61 -7.55
CA VAL A 205 11.50 -6.45 -8.41
C VAL A 205 10.37 -5.83 -7.59
N ALA A 206 10.05 -4.57 -7.87
CA ALA A 206 9.02 -3.76 -7.21
C ALA A 206 8.04 -3.17 -8.26
N THR A 207 7.57 -4.03 -9.17
CA THR A 207 6.78 -3.65 -10.35
C THR A 207 5.27 -3.70 -10.13
N GLY A 208 4.81 -3.89 -8.87
CA GLY A 208 3.39 -3.89 -8.49
C GLY A 208 2.56 -4.85 -9.34
N VAL A 209 1.49 -4.37 -9.95
CA VAL A 209 0.57 -5.16 -10.79
C VAL A 209 1.22 -5.84 -12.01
N TRP A 210 2.41 -5.41 -12.42
CA TRP A 210 3.18 -6.01 -13.52
C TRP A 210 4.18 -7.07 -13.05
N THR A 211 4.26 -7.38 -11.76
CA THR A 211 5.25 -8.34 -11.21
C THR A 211 5.04 -9.75 -11.74
N ARG A 212 3.79 -10.24 -11.75
CA ARG A 212 3.51 -11.59 -12.23
C ARG A 212 3.91 -11.81 -13.68
N PRO A 213 3.48 -11.01 -14.68
CA PRO A 213 3.91 -11.21 -16.06
C PRO A 213 5.43 -11.01 -16.26
N PHE A 214 6.07 -10.10 -15.53
CA PHE A 214 7.51 -9.88 -15.60
C PHE A 214 8.31 -11.10 -15.13
N LEU A 215 7.95 -11.69 -14.01
CA LEU A 215 8.64 -12.85 -13.43
C LEU A 215 8.27 -14.17 -14.12
N ALA A 216 7.04 -14.29 -14.64
CA ALA A 216 6.61 -15.47 -15.40
C ALA A 216 7.46 -15.71 -16.67
N ALA A 217 7.98 -14.66 -17.30
CA ALA A 217 8.92 -14.75 -18.43
C ALA A 217 10.21 -15.51 -18.08
N HIS A 218 10.52 -15.59 -16.76
CA HIS A 218 11.69 -16.31 -16.21
C HIS A 218 11.32 -17.62 -15.50
N GLY A 219 10.09 -18.10 -15.70
CA GLY A 219 9.61 -19.35 -15.07
C GLY A 219 9.31 -19.22 -13.57
N ILE A 220 9.24 -17.99 -13.03
CA ILE A 220 8.94 -17.72 -11.62
C ILE A 220 7.45 -17.40 -11.52
N ASP A 221 6.72 -18.28 -10.86
CA ASP A 221 5.28 -18.06 -10.58
C ASP A 221 5.10 -17.26 -9.30
N VAL A 222 4.38 -16.15 -9.42
CA VAL A 222 4.00 -15.29 -8.30
C VAL A 222 2.48 -15.18 -8.33
N PRO A 223 1.78 -15.66 -7.29
CA PRO A 223 0.32 -15.76 -7.31
C PRO A 223 -0.33 -14.40 -7.04
N ILE A 224 -0.17 -13.49 -7.98
CA ILE A 224 -0.77 -12.14 -7.95
C ILE A 224 -1.88 -12.10 -9.00
N GLU A 225 -3.06 -11.66 -8.60
CA GLU A 225 -4.16 -11.30 -9.49
C GLU A 225 -4.35 -9.79 -9.49
N VAL A 226 -4.73 -9.24 -10.64
CA VAL A 226 -4.96 -7.80 -10.78
C VAL A 226 -6.44 -7.51 -10.72
N HIS A 227 -6.85 -6.69 -9.76
CA HIS A 227 -8.23 -6.27 -9.57
C HIS A 227 -8.36 -4.75 -9.67
N ARG A 228 -9.43 -4.30 -10.34
CA ARG A 228 -9.75 -2.88 -10.49
C ARG A 228 -10.46 -2.37 -9.25
N GLU A 229 -9.94 -1.27 -8.70
CA GLU A 229 -10.51 -0.54 -7.58
C GLU A 229 -10.97 0.85 -8.00
N GLN A 230 -12.15 1.23 -7.57
CA GLN A 230 -12.81 2.45 -7.99
C GLN A 230 -12.98 3.40 -6.80
N ILE A 231 -12.76 4.68 -7.05
CA ILE A 231 -12.86 5.75 -6.06
C ILE A 231 -13.78 6.84 -6.60
N VAL A 232 -14.63 7.36 -5.71
CA VAL A 232 -15.54 8.47 -6.01
C VAL A 232 -15.27 9.63 -5.06
N MET A 233 -15.17 10.83 -5.59
CA MET A 233 -15.11 12.07 -4.82
C MET A 233 -16.49 12.68 -4.73
N ILE A 234 -16.88 13.10 -3.52
CA ILE A 234 -18.23 13.56 -3.22
C ILE A 234 -18.13 14.90 -2.48
N HIS A 235 -18.81 15.91 -2.99
CA HIS A 235 -19.11 17.09 -2.20
C HIS A 235 -20.35 16.77 -1.32
N PRO A 236 -20.24 16.84 0.01
CA PRO A 236 -21.28 16.33 0.91
C PRO A 236 -22.57 17.19 0.96
N GLY A 237 -22.57 18.41 0.37
CA GLY A 237 -23.66 19.37 0.45
C GLY A 237 -23.77 20.12 1.77
N ILE A 238 -22.95 19.76 2.74
CA ILE A 238 -22.86 20.38 4.07
C ILE A 238 -21.41 20.60 4.45
N GLU A 239 -21.14 21.46 5.43
CA GLU A 239 -19.83 21.59 6.04
C GLU A 239 -19.64 20.50 7.09
N LEU A 240 -18.60 19.66 6.91
CA LEU A 240 -18.31 18.54 7.81
C LEU A 240 -17.37 18.92 8.98
N GLY A 241 -16.64 20.04 8.86
CA GLY A 241 -15.55 20.34 9.79
C GLY A 241 -14.39 19.35 9.67
N ALA A 242 -13.65 19.17 10.75
CA ALA A 242 -12.55 18.20 10.81
C ALA A 242 -13.11 16.82 11.19
N VAL A 243 -13.27 15.93 10.22
CA VAL A 243 -13.71 14.55 10.43
C VAL A 243 -12.57 13.56 10.21
N PRO A 244 -12.50 12.46 10.96
CA PRO A 244 -11.49 11.42 10.75
C PRO A 244 -11.80 10.57 9.51
N VAL A 245 -10.84 9.74 9.12
CA VAL A 245 -11.10 8.61 8.21
C VAL A 245 -12.05 7.64 8.91
N PHE A 246 -13.04 7.11 8.19
CA PHE A 246 -14.01 6.18 8.74
C PHE A 246 -14.12 4.92 7.89
N SER A 247 -13.82 3.76 8.47
CA SER A 247 -14.05 2.44 7.89
C SER A 247 -15.29 1.80 8.52
N ASP A 248 -16.28 1.56 7.68
CA ASP A 248 -17.56 0.94 8.01
C ASP A 248 -17.51 -0.54 7.63
N LEU A 249 -17.31 -1.42 8.62
CA LEU A 249 -17.29 -2.87 8.41
C LEU A 249 -18.68 -3.52 8.49
N VAL A 250 -19.74 -2.72 8.53
CA VAL A 250 -21.13 -3.20 8.43
C VAL A 250 -21.59 -3.16 6.98
N SER A 251 -21.41 -2.03 6.30
CA SER A 251 -21.77 -1.89 4.88
C SER A 251 -20.56 -1.99 3.93
N LEU A 252 -19.39 -2.32 4.45
CA LEU A 252 -18.15 -2.57 3.70
C LEU A 252 -17.78 -1.38 2.79
N GLN A 253 -17.58 -0.22 3.42
CA GLN A 253 -17.16 1.01 2.77
C GLN A 253 -16.18 1.77 3.64
N TYR A 254 -15.45 2.70 3.03
CA TYR A 254 -14.66 3.65 3.77
C TYR A 254 -14.80 5.05 3.17
N VAL A 255 -14.69 6.04 4.02
CA VAL A 255 -14.64 7.44 3.61
C VAL A 255 -13.48 8.15 4.29
N ARG A 256 -12.91 9.11 3.60
CA ARG A 256 -11.94 10.04 4.18
C ARG A 256 -12.20 11.47 3.74
N PRO A 257 -11.92 12.47 4.59
CA PRO A 257 -11.98 13.87 4.16
C PRO A 257 -10.91 14.16 3.10
N ASP A 258 -11.18 15.18 2.29
CA ASP A 258 -10.22 15.78 1.38
C ASP A 258 -10.05 17.28 1.70
N VAL A 259 -8.88 17.83 1.38
CA VAL A 259 -8.54 19.24 1.67
C VAL A 259 -9.47 20.26 1.03
N ARG A 260 -10.28 19.86 0.06
CA ARG A 260 -11.25 20.74 -0.63
C ARG A 260 -12.66 20.70 -0.04
N GLY A 261 -12.84 20.08 1.15
CA GLY A 261 -14.15 19.89 1.76
C GLY A 261 -14.99 18.79 1.09
N GLU A 262 -14.38 17.99 0.24
CA GLU A 262 -14.95 16.78 -0.33
C GLU A 262 -14.67 15.58 0.59
N ILE A 263 -15.36 14.49 0.34
CA ILE A 263 -14.99 13.17 0.87
C ILE A 263 -14.62 12.23 -0.28
N LEU A 264 -13.64 11.40 -0.05
CA LEU A 264 -13.33 10.25 -0.88
C LEU A 264 -14.12 9.06 -0.36
N PHE A 265 -14.82 8.38 -1.25
CA PHE A 265 -15.50 7.13 -1.00
C PHE A 265 -14.79 5.98 -1.71
N GLY A 266 -14.62 4.85 -1.01
CA GLY A 266 -14.18 3.58 -1.56
C GLY A 266 -15.00 2.41 -1.00
N ASN A 267 -15.14 1.37 -1.80
CA ASN A 267 -15.80 0.13 -1.43
C ASN A 267 -14.79 -0.85 -0.80
N SER A 268 -15.23 -1.63 0.19
CA SER A 268 -14.41 -2.67 0.83
C SER A 268 -15.05 -4.05 0.69
N ASP A 269 -16.07 -4.19 -0.13
CA ASP A 269 -16.72 -5.46 -0.40
C ASP A 269 -15.94 -6.23 -1.47
N LEU A 270 -15.29 -7.32 -1.08
CA LEU A 270 -14.49 -8.14 -1.97
C LEU A 270 -15.30 -8.83 -3.06
N ALA A 271 -16.61 -9.01 -2.84
CA ALA A 271 -17.51 -9.58 -3.85
C ALA A 271 -17.73 -8.65 -5.06
N GLU A 272 -17.42 -7.36 -4.91
CA GLU A 272 -17.54 -6.35 -5.96
C GLU A 272 -16.24 -6.14 -6.76
N LEU A 273 -15.16 -6.87 -6.43
CA LEU A 273 -13.88 -6.75 -7.14
C LEU A 273 -13.94 -7.39 -8.53
N GLU A 274 -13.42 -6.69 -9.50
CA GLU A 274 -13.35 -7.15 -10.89
C GLU A 274 -11.89 -7.32 -11.32
N GLY A 275 -11.60 -8.46 -11.98
CA GLY A 275 -10.30 -8.67 -12.62
C GLY A 275 -10.04 -7.60 -13.70
N ALA A 276 -8.80 -7.15 -13.83
CA ALA A 276 -8.44 -6.11 -14.78
C ALA A 276 -7.11 -6.36 -15.49
N ASP A 277 -6.99 -5.82 -16.70
CA ASP A 277 -5.72 -5.61 -17.37
C ASP A 277 -5.13 -4.26 -16.93
N PRO A 278 -3.98 -4.21 -16.25
CA PRO A 278 -3.43 -2.97 -15.72
C PRO A 278 -3.01 -1.97 -16.79
N ASP A 279 -2.83 -2.41 -18.03
CA ASP A 279 -2.49 -1.55 -19.16
C ASP A 279 -3.72 -1.10 -19.96
N ASN A 280 -4.91 -1.70 -19.69
CA ASN A 280 -6.13 -1.39 -20.43
C ASN A 280 -7.39 -1.54 -19.54
N TYR A 281 -7.59 -0.63 -18.59
CA TYR A 281 -8.77 -0.59 -17.74
C TYR A 281 -9.46 0.77 -17.77
N LEU A 282 -10.74 0.81 -17.41
CA LEU A 282 -11.49 2.06 -17.28
C LEU A 282 -10.99 2.84 -16.05
N ASN A 283 -10.27 3.94 -16.28
CA ASN A 283 -9.65 4.77 -15.23
C ASN A 283 -10.66 5.78 -14.61
N ARG A 284 -11.86 5.32 -14.34
CA ARG A 284 -12.92 6.07 -13.62
C ARG A 284 -13.94 5.09 -13.08
N ALA A 285 -14.84 5.56 -12.20
CA ALA A 285 -15.99 4.76 -11.78
C ALA A 285 -16.92 4.49 -12.96
N ASP A 286 -17.45 3.28 -13.02
CA ASP A 286 -18.56 2.93 -13.92
C ASP A 286 -19.92 3.23 -13.28
N GLU A 287 -21.01 3.15 -14.07
CA GLU A 287 -22.36 3.49 -13.61
C GLU A 287 -22.80 2.63 -12.43
N ARG A 288 -22.49 1.31 -12.44
CA ARG A 288 -22.83 0.40 -11.35
C ARG A 288 -22.18 0.83 -10.04
N PHE A 289 -20.90 1.21 -10.09
CA PHE A 289 -20.18 1.68 -8.90
C PHE A 289 -20.67 3.05 -8.41
N LEU A 290 -21.10 3.93 -9.34
CA LEU A 290 -21.70 5.21 -8.97
C LEU A 290 -23.05 4.98 -8.24
N ASP A 291 -23.91 4.08 -8.74
CA ASP A 291 -25.16 3.71 -8.08
C ASP A 291 -24.92 3.09 -6.70
N LEU A 292 -23.97 2.14 -6.60
CA LEU A 292 -23.56 1.56 -5.33
C LEU A 292 -23.08 2.63 -4.34
N THR A 293 -22.31 3.61 -4.82
CA THR A 293 -21.82 4.73 -4.00
C THR A 293 -22.99 5.55 -3.45
N VAL A 294 -23.96 5.90 -4.30
CA VAL A 294 -25.14 6.67 -3.89
C VAL A 294 -25.92 5.93 -2.80
N ASP A 295 -26.15 4.63 -2.99
CA ASP A 295 -26.89 3.80 -2.04
C ASP A 295 -26.17 3.68 -0.69
N LYS A 296 -24.87 3.37 -0.70
CA LYS A 296 -24.06 3.19 0.53
C LYS A 296 -23.88 4.51 1.29
N VAL A 297 -23.54 5.58 0.57
CA VAL A 297 -23.33 6.91 1.17
C VAL A 297 -24.65 7.48 1.67
N GLY A 298 -25.74 7.40 0.90
CA GLY A 298 -27.05 7.87 1.31
C GLY A 298 -27.60 7.14 2.54
N THR A 299 -27.31 5.83 2.66
CA THR A 299 -27.67 5.05 3.84
C THR A 299 -26.85 5.45 5.06
N ARG A 300 -25.52 5.62 4.90
CA ARG A 300 -24.64 5.92 6.02
C ARG A 300 -24.67 7.37 6.46
N PHE A 301 -24.89 8.28 5.54
CA PHE A 301 -24.85 9.72 5.78
C PHE A 301 -26.19 10.37 5.31
N PRO A 302 -27.30 10.12 6.00
CA PRO A 302 -28.62 10.64 5.59
C PRO A 302 -28.71 12.17 5.58
N ALA A 303 -27.78 12.86 6.21
CA ALA A 303 -27.67 14.32 6.16
C ALA A 303 -27.10 14.86 4.84
N PHE A 304 -26.56 14.00 3.95
CA PHE A 304 -25.99 14.40 2.67
C PHE A 304 -27.09 14.57 1.58
N THR A 305 -28.13 15.33 1.87
CA THR A 305 -29.30 15.49 0.99
C THR A 305 -28.99 16.20 -0.34
N ASP A 306 -27.99 17.08 -0.33
CA ASP A 306 -27.53 17.86 -1.49
C ASP A 306 -26.13 17.42 -1.95
N ALA A 307 -25.73 16.18 -1.62
CA ALA A 307 -24.45 15.66 -2.05
C ALA A 307 -24.35 15.51 -3.56
N ALA A 308 -23.17 15.75 -4.08
CA ALA A 308 -22.87 15.61 -5.51
C ALA A 308 -21.55 14.88 -5.74
N ILE A 309 -21.57 13.93 -6.67
CA ILE A 309 -20.33 13.32 -7.18
C ILE A 309 -19.61 14.36 -8.03
N THR A 310 -18.38 14.68 -7.66
CA THR A 310 -17.56 15.70 -8.32
C THR A 310 -16.56 15.11 -9.30
N SER A 311 -16.02 13.96 -8.99
CA SER A 311 -15.10 13.22 -9.86
C SER A 311 -14.98 11.77 -9.43
N SER A 312 -14.30 10.97 -10.25
CA SER A 312 -13.94 9.60 -9.92
C SER A 312 -12.64 9.20 -10.61
N TYR A 313 -11.97 8.22 -10.07
CA TYR A 313 -10.83 7.56 -10.70
C TYR A 313 -10.83 6.08 -10.34
N ALA A 314 -9.99 5.31 -11.04
CA ALA A 314 -9.75 3.93 -10.71
C ALA A 314 -8.25 3.61 -10.75
N GLY A 315 -7.86 2.58 -10.04
CA GLY A 315 -6.55 1.98 -10.05
C GLY A 315 -6.66 0.46 -10.05
N CYS A 316 -5.52 -0.22 -9.99
CA CYS A 316 -5.50 -1.66 -9.87
C CYS A 316 -4.74 -2.07 -8.62
N TYR A 317 -5.25 -3.08 -7.92
CA TYR A 317 -4.55 -3.78 -6.85
C TYR A 317 -3.82 -5.00 -7.40
N ASP A 318 -2.66 -5.28 -6.85
CA ASP A 318 -1.88 -6.50 -7.01
C ASP A 318 -2.21 -7.46 -5.86
N VAL A 319 -3.24 -8.29 -6.05
CA VAL A 319 -3.84 -9.08 -4.97
C VAL A 319 -3.18 -10.45 -4.88
N THR A 320 -2.70 -10.80 -3.70
CA THR A 320 -2.24 -12.14 -3.34
C THR A 320 -3.38 -13.00 -2.78
N PRO A 321 -3.28 -14.32 -2.76
CA PRO A 321 -4.34 -15.20 -2.25
C PRO A 321 -4.73 -14.95 -0.79
N ASP A 322 -3.80 -14.44 0.02
CA ASP A 322 -4.02 -14.13 1.45
C ASP A 322 -4.09 -12.63 1.74
N TRP A 323 -4.17 -11.79 0.70
CA TRP A 323 -4.23 -10.32 0.82
C TRP A 323 -3.02 -9.67 1.55
N ASN A 324 -1.91 -10.40 1.67
CA ASN A 324 -0.70 -9.91 2.33
C ASN A 324 0.46 -9.84 1.34
N PRO A 325 1.40 -8.88 1.51
CA PRO A 325 2.47 -8.67 0.54
C PRO A 325 3.45 -9.85 0.46
N ILE A 326 4.14 -9.92 -0.66
CA ILE A 326 5.32 -10.76 -0.85
C ILE A 326 6.53 -9.84 -0.74
N ILE A 327 7.36 -10.05 0.29
CA ILE A 327 8.61 -9.32 0.52
C ILE A 327 9.66 -10.34 0.93
N SER A 328 10.37 -10.88 -0.03
CA SER A 328 11.32 -11.98 0.25
C SER A 328 12.39 -12.11 -0.82
N ALA A 329 13.46 -12.85 -0.50
CA ALA A 329 14.31 -13.42 -1.53
C ALA A 329 13.46 -14.27 -2.49
N GLY A 330 13.77 -14.18 -3.78
CA GLY A 330 13.17 -14.98 -4.84
C GLY A 330 13.88 -16.35 -4.99
N PRO A 331 13.42 -17.16 -5.96
CA PRO A 331 14.02 -18.49 -6.19
C PRO A 331 15.38 -18.43 -6.90
N LEU A 332 15.79 -17.28 -7.45
CA LEU A 332 17.13 -17.06 -8.01
C LEU A 332 18.02 -16.35 -7.00
N ASP A 333 19.28 -16.73 -6.92
CA ASP A 333 20.27 -16.02 -6.11
C ASP A 333 20.40 -14.57 -6.56
N GLY A 334 20.36 -13.64 -5.60
CA GLY A 334 20.38 -12.20 -5.85
C GLY A 334 19.04 -11.60 -6.29
N LEU A 335 17.94 -12.37 -6.40
CA LEU A 335 16.62 -11.83 -6.66
C LEU A 335 15.87 -11.54 -5.36
N VAL A 336 15.29 -10.34 -5.24
CA VAL A 336 14.35 -9.96 -4.17
C VAL A 336 13.05 -9.49 -4.79
N ILE A 337 11.91 -9.88 -4.22
CA ILE A 337 10.57 -9.53 -4.69
C ILE A 337 9.87 -8.69 -3.64
N ALA A 338 9.30 -7.55 -4.05
CA ALA A 338 8.46 -6.69 -3.22
C ALA A 338 7.19 -6.31 -4.01
N ALA A 339 6.13 -7.09 -3.87
CA ALA A 339 4.90 -6.98 -4.65
C ALA A 339 3.70 -7.61 -3.94
N GLY A 340 2.51 -7.52 -4.54
CA GLY A 340 1.31 -8.16 -4.00
C GLY A 340 0.77 -7.42 -2.77
N PHE A 341 0.83 -6.10 -2.77
CA PHE A 341 0.47 -5.30 -1.60
C PHE A 341 -1.03 -5.21 -1.33
N SER A 342 -1.88 -5.70 -2.24
CA SER A 342 -3.33 -5.88 -2.05
C SER A 342 -4.03 -4.63 -1.49
N GLY A 343 -3.61 -3.41 -1.94
CA GLY A 343 -4.14 -2.14 -1.47
C GLY A 343 -3.56 -1.62 -0.14
N HIS A 344 -2.61 -2.31 0.49
CA HIS A 344 -2.03 -1.91 1.77
C HIS A 344 -0.74 -1.09 1.66
N GLY A 345 -0.06 -1.07 0.52
CA GLY A 345 1.30 -0.59 0.31
C GLY A 345 1.57 0.80 0.91
N PHE A 346 0.70 1.79 0.68
CA PHE A 346 1.00 3.18 1.03
C PHE A 346 1.46 3.37 2.48
N LYS A 347 0.63 2.98 3.45
CA LYS A 347 0.90 3.23 4.87
C LYS A 347 2.05 2.38 5.44
N ILE A 348 2.38 1.26 4.80
CA ILE A 348 3.47 0.38 5.23
C ILE A 348 4.78 0.62 4.46
N SER A 349 4.78 1.45 3.42
CA SER A 349 5.92 1.63 2.51
C SER A 349 7.26 1.96 3.19
N PRO A 350 7.32 2.78 4.27
CA PRO A 350 8.59 3.00 4.97
C PRO A 350 9.16 1.72 5.59
N ALA A 351 8.29 0.87 6.14
CA ALA A 351 8.69 -0.41 6.73
C ALA A 351 9.04 -1.44 5.65
N VAL A 352 8.32 -1.44 4.51
CA VAL A 352 8.66 -2.26 3.33
C VAL A 352 10.07 -1.94 2.87
N GLY A 353 10.37 -0.65 2.67
CA GLY A 353 11.71 -0.24 2.25
C GLY A 353 12.80 -0.72 3.20
N ARG A 354 12.57 -0.63 4.52
CA ARG A 354 13.50 -1.14 5.54
C ARG A 354 13.65 -2.66 5.48
N LEU A 355 12.54 -3.39 5.40
CA LEU A 355 12.57 -4.86 5.33
C LEU A 355 13.30 -5.35 4.06
N VAL A 356 13.05 -4.73 2.90
CA VAL A 356 13.79 -5.07 1.67
C VAL A 356 15.27 -4.75 1.82
N ALA A 357 15.63 -3.60 2.40
CA ALA A 357 17.01 -3.26 2.65
C ALA A 357 17.69 -4.26 3.61
N ASP A 358 17.01 -4.69 4.65
CA ASP A 358 17.48 -5.72 5.60
C ASP A 358 17.72 -7.06 4.88
N ILE A 359 16.77 -7.53 4.07
CA ILE A 359 16.91 -8.76 3.28
C ILE A 359 18.13 -8.67 2.34
N VAL A 360 18.31 -7.53 1.66
CA VAL A 360 19.41 -7.32 0.73
C VAL A 360 20.78 -7.28 1.43
N ILE A 361 20.87 -6.65 2.59
CA ILE A 361 22.14 -6.41 3.31
C ILE A 361 22.47 -7.54 4.27
N ASP A 362 21.48 -7.97 5.05
CA ASP A 362 21.68 -8.87 6.20
C ASP A 362 21.12 -10.28 5.94
N GLY A 363 20.28 -10.44 4.89
CA GLY A 363 19.63 -11.70 4.56
C GLY A 363 18.39 -12.00 5.43
N HIS A 364 18.03 -11.14 6.38
CA HIS A 364 16.92 -11.30 7.30
C HIS A 364 16.46 -9.95 7.86
N SER A 365 15.23 -9.90 8.42
CA SER A 365 14.71 -8.71 9.08
C SER A 365 15.48 -8.35 10.34
N THR A 366 15.71 -7.06 10.57
CA THR A 366 16.30 -6.54 11.82
C THR A 366 15.21 -6.10 12.83
N ASP A 367 13.94 -6.02 12.44
CA ASP A 367 12.81 -5.75 13.35
C ASP A 367 12.10 -7.07 13.73
N PRO A 368 12.21 -7.54 14.99
CA PRO A 368 11.60 -8.79 15.41
C PRO A 368 10.06 -8.79 15.36
N ARG A 369 9.43 -7.61 15.24
CA ARG A 369 7.97 -7.49 15.07
C ARG A 369 7.54 -7.74 13.63
N VAL A 370 8.48 -7.71 12.68
CA VAL A 370 8.25 -7.82 11.23
C VAL A 370 9.20 -8.90 10.68
N PRO A 371 9.02 -10.17 11.03
CA PRO A 371 9.87 -11.24 10.51
C PRO A 371 9.66 -11.39 8.99
N GLU A 372 10.76 -11.48 8.22
CA GLU A 372 10.71 -11.67 6.76
C GLU A 372 9.99 -12.98 6.38
N THR A 373 10.00 -13.96 7.27
CA THR A 373 9.34 -15.25 7.08
C THR A 373 7.82 -15.12 6.91
N ASP A 374 7.18 -14.10 7.47
CA ASP A 374 5.75 -13.84 7.29
C ASP A 374 5.43 -13.54 5.81
N PHE A 375 6.33 -12.86 5.12
CA PHE A 375 6.11 -12.33 3.77
C PHE A 375 6.79 -13.15 2.67
N ARG A 376 7.27 -14.36 2.99
CA ARG A 376 7.96 -15.23 2.05
C ARG A 376 7.04 -15.69 0.91
N LEU A 377 7.56 -15.71 -0.32
CA LEU A 377 6.81 -16.21 -1.48
C LEU A 377 6.41 -17.68 -1.29
N SER A 378 7.27 -18.49 -0.69
CA SER A 378 7.08 -19.94 -0.52
C SER A 378 5.87 -20.33 0.34
N ARG A 379 5.32 -19.39 1.16
CA ARG A 379 4.15 -19.65 2.03
C ARG A 379 2.93 -20.18 1.27
N PHE A 380 2.77 -19.79 0.00
CA PHE A 380 1.67 -20.27 -0.84
C PHE A 380 1.86 -21.73 -1.26
N ALA A 381 3.08 -22.11 -1.67
CA ALA A 381 3.41 -23.48 -2.03
C ALA A 381 3.44 -24.42 -0.79
N GLU A 382 3.79 -23.88 0.36
CA GLU A 382 3.80 -24.58 1.66
C GLU A 382 2.38 -24.78 2.22
N GLY A 383 1.37 -24.05 1.70
CA GLY A 383 0.02 -24.04 2.24
C GLY A 383 -0.09 -23.38 3.62
N ASP A 384 0.78 -22.41 3.88
CA ASP A 384 0.87 -21.64 5.13
C ASP A 384 0.65 -20.14 4.87
N PRO A 385 -0.52 -19.73 4.34
CA PRO A 385 -0.84 -18.35 4.06
C PRO A 385 -0.90 -17.54 5.35
N LEU A 386 -0.49 -16.28 5.25
CA LEU A 386 -0.57 -15.35 6.38
C LEU A 386 -2.04 -14.97 6.61
N SER A 387 -2.54 -15.18 7.81
CA SER A 387 -3.95 -14.95 8.15
C SER A 387 -4.13 -14.06 9.38
N THR A 388 -5.24 -13.34 9.41
CA THR A 388 -5.63 -12.56 10.59
C THR A 388 -5.97 -13.48 11.77
N ARG A 389 -5.50 -13.11 12.96
CA ARG A 389 -5.79 -13.88 14.19
C ARG A 389 -7.24 -13.74 14.65
N PHE A 390 -7.90 -12.65 14.31
CA PHE A 390 -9.25 -12.29 14.76
C PHE A 390 -10.09 -11.76 13.58
N PRO A 391 -10.47 -12.64 12.62
CA PRO A 391 -11.15 -12.22 11.40
C PRO A 391 -12.53 -11.61 11.70
N TYR A 392 -12.88 -10.58 10.95
CA TYR A 392 -14.22 -9.99 11.02
C TYR A 392 -15.18 -10.76 10.11
N VAL A 393 -16.26 -11.27 10.71
CA VAL A 393 -17.32 -11.96 9.95
C VAL A 393 -17.92 -10.99 8.92
N GLY A 394 -17.94 -11.40 7.66
CA GLY A 394 -18.49 -10.61 6.56
C GLY A 394 -17.57 -9.55 5.96
N ALA A 395 -16.37 -9.33 6.52
CA ALA A 395 -15.45 -8.29 6.02
C ALA A 395 -14.29 -8.82 5.17
N GLY A 396 -14.23 -10.15 4.93
CA GLY A 396 -13.18 -10.80 4.14
C GLY A 396 -11.79 -10.73 4.77
N GLU A 397 -10.77 -11.13 4.00
CA GLU A 397 -9.37 -11.22 4.45
C GLU A 397 -8.66 -9.85 4.56
N MET A 398 -9.26 -8.80 4.05
CA MET A 398 -8.66 -7.44 4.06
C MET A 398 -8.53 -6.80 5.44
N ARG A 399 -8.96 -7.44 6.51
CA ARG A 399 -9.12 -6.81 7.84
C ARG A 399 -8.35 -7.55 8.91
#